data_aa240781f40c26935f6c42ce27745f28
#
_entry.id   aa240781f40c26935f6c42ce27745f28
#
_cell.length_a   1.000
_cell.length_b   1.000
_cell.length_c   1.000
_cell.angle_alpha   90.00
_cell.angle_beta   90.00
_cell.angle_gamma   90.00
#
_symmetry.space_group_name_H-M   'P 1'
#
loop_
_entity.id
_entity.type
_entity.pdbx_description
1 polymer ?
#
loop_
_entity_poly.entity_id
_entity_poly.type
_entity_poly.pdbx_seq_one_letter_code
_entity_poly.pdbx_strand_id
1 'polypeptide(L)'
;MTQKFHDLVAGARSYRRFDQSKKMTMQELEELAELGRITPCGGNRQYIRFALCADEKMNAEIYKNLAWAGYLSDWDGPVEGERPTGYILILRDLSLQKNQTVDEGIVAQTIFLGARDMGYGGCMLMNIKRTELMEIFGLDPEKYAISMVIALGVPIEEVKMVEVKDDDIKYYRDENQVHYVPKRSLKDVVVKEL
;
A
#
# COMPACT_ATOMS: atom_id res chain seq x y z
N MET A 1 18.80 -12.56 -12.29
CA MET A 1 17.64 -12.48 -11.38
C MET A 1 16.88 -13.79 -11.43
N THR A 2 16.43 -14.32 -10.29
CA THR A 2 15.65 -15.57 -10.27
C THR A 2 14.22 -15.29 -10.73
N GLN A 3 13.58 -16.26 -11.42
CA GLN A 3 12.16 -16.15 -11.82
C GLN A 3 11.26 -15.90 -10.60
N LYS A 4 11.51 -16.59 -9.49
CA LYS A 4 10.77 -16.39 -8.22
C LYS A 4 10.73 -14.93 -7.75
N PHE A 5 11.86 -14.21 -7.80
CA PHE A 5 11.89 -12.81 -7.39
C PHE A 5 11.16 -11.89 -8.39
N HIS A 6 11.31 -12.15 -9.69
CA HIS A 6 10.56 -11.44 -10.72
C HIS A 6 9.05 -11.60 -10.52
N ASP A 7 8.58 -12.81 -10.26
CA ASP A 7 7.16 -13.11 -10.04
C ASP A 7 6.62 -12.45 -8.76
N LEU A 8 7.43 -12.39 -7.70
CA LEU A 8 7.10 -11.68 -6.48
C LEU A 8 6.86 -10.19 -6.76
N VAL A 9 7.78 -9.52 -7.47
CA VAL A 9 7.66 -8.10 -7.83
C VAL A 9 6.47 -7.88 -8.78
N ALA A 10 6.31 -8.74 -9.78
CA ALA A 10 5.20 -8.66 -10.72
C ALA A 10 3.84 -8.87 -10.05
N GLY A 11 3.77 -9.73 -9.04
CA GLY A 11 2.55 -10.04 -8.28
C GLY A 11 2.24 -9.05 -7.14
N ALA A 12 3.19 -8.23 -6.71
CA ALA A 12 2.97 -7.17 -5.71
C ALA A 12 2.30 -5.97 -6.38
N ARG A 13 0.97 -6.03 -6.54
CA ARG A 13 0.13 -5.01 -7.20
C ARG A 13 -0.77 -4.29 -6.21
N SER A 14 -1.26 -3.11 -6.62
CA SER A 14 -2.29 -2.40 -5.86
C SER A 14 -3.62 -3.13 -5.95
N TYR A 15 -3.86 -4.06 -5.03
CA TYR A 15 -5.13 -4.73 -4.84
C TYR A 15 -6.07 -3.85 -4.02
N ARG A 16 -7.33 -3.80 -4.40
CA ARG A 16 -8.34 -2.95 -3.76
C ARG A 16 -9.62 -3.68 -3.38
N ARG A 17 -9.69 -5.00 -3.66
CA ARG A 17 -10.79 -5.89 -3.24
C ARG A 17 -10.20 -7.11 -2.57
N PHE A 18 -10.73 -7.45 -1.39
CA PHE A 18 -10.17 -8.47 -0.51
C PHE A 18 -11.28 -9.41 -0.01
N ASP A 19 -10.93 -10.62 0.33
CA ASP A 19 -11.79 -11.51 1.10
C ASP A 19 -11.82 -11.03 2.56
N GLN A 20 -12.82 -10.23 2.91
CA GLN A 20 -12.95 -9.66 4.25
C GLN A 20 -13.22 -10.72 5.33
N SER A 21 -13.58 -11.96 4.95
CA SER A 21 -13.73 -13.07 5.89
C SER A 21 -12.37 -13.61 6.38
N LYS A 22 -11.30 -13.39 5.61
CA LYS A 22 -9.92 -13.76 5.93
C LYS A 22 -9.25 -12.64 6.74
N LYS A 23 -9.34 -12.73 8.06
CA LYS A 23 -8.81 -11.70 8.94
C LYS A 23 -7.29 -11.79 9.03
N MET A 24 -6.60 -10.66 8.93
CA MET A 24 -5.21 -10.54 9.32
C MET A 24 -5.09 -10.48 10.84
N THR A 25 -4.03 -11.05 11.36
CA THR A 25 -3.67 -10.99 12.78
C THR A 25 -2.72 -9.82 13.04
N MET A 26 -2.64 -9.37 14.30
CA MET A 26 -1.66 -8.37 14.70
C MET A 26 -0.22 -8.87 14.49
N GLN A 27 0.03 -10.16 14.76
CA GLN A 27 1.35 -10.77 14.54
C GLN A 27 1.81 -10.68 13.07
N GLU A 28 0.93 -10.94 12.12
CA GLU A 28 1.26 -10.80 10.68
C GLU A 28 1.57 -9.36 10.29
N LEU A 29 0.86 -8.38 10.88
CA LEU A 29 1.18 -6.96 10.69
C LEU A 29 2.52 -6.57 11.33
N GLU A 30 2.86 -7.12 12.49
CA GLU A 30 4.14 -6.93 13.15
C GLU A 30 5.30 -7.54 12.33
N GLU A 31 5.12 -8.73 11.76
CA GLU A 31 6.09 -9.35 10.86
C GLU A 31 6.35 -8.49 9.62
N LEU A 32 5.32 -7.90 9.04
CA LEU A 32 5.43 -6.97 7.92
C LEU A 32 6.12 -5.65 8.32
N ALA A 33 5.79 -5.11 9.49
CA ALA A 33 6.43 -3.91 10.03
C ALA A 33 7.93 -4.15 10.33
N GLU A 34 8.28 -5.36 10.78
CA GLU A 34 9.69 -5.77 10.98
C GLU A 34 10.48 -5.72 9.67
N LEU A 35 9.92 -6.20 8.56
CA LEU A 35 10.55 -6.05 7.24
C LEU A 35 10.80 -4.59 6.89
N GLY A 36 9.82 -3.72 7.17
CA GLY A 36 9.98 -2.27 6.99
C GLY A 36 11.06 -1.67 7.88
N ARG A 37 11.16 -2.13 9.14
CA ARG A 37 12.15 -1.66 10.12
C ARG A 37 13.59 -1.93 9.70
N ILE A 38 13.84 -3.07 9.06
CA ILE A 38 15.21 -3.49 8.65
C ILE A 38 15.64 -2.94 7.29
N THR A 39 14.81 -2.14 6.61
CA THR A 39 15.19 -1.54 5.32
C THR A 39 16.32 -0.51 5.48
N PRO A 40 17.12 -0.28 4.42
CA PRO A 40 18.03 0.86 4.39
C PRO A 40 17.29 2.19 4.58
N CYS A 41 17.92 3.12 5.28
CA CYS A 41 17.40 4.44 5.55
C CYS A 41 18.48 5.50 5.30
N GLY A 42 18.12 6.61 4.69
CA GLY A 42 19.04 7.73 4.39
C GLY A 42 19.74 8.24 5.64
N GLY A 43 21.10 8.17 5.64
CA GLY A 43 21.90 8.54 6.81
C GLY A 43 21.63 7.73 8.06
N ASN A 44 20.97 6.58 7.95
CA ASN A 44 20.52 5.72 9.05
C ASN A 44 19.71 6.47 10.14
N ARG A 45 18.90 7.45 9.72
CA ARG A 45 18.14 8.32 10.63
C ARG A 45 17.02 7.60 11.37
N GLN A 46 16.51 6.48 10.85
CA GLN A 46 15.54 5.59 11.48
C GLN A 46 14.32 6.33 12.07
N TYR A 47 13.80 7.30 11.34
CA TYR A 47 12.71 8.19 11.77
C TYR A 47 11.32 7.60 11.49
N ILE A 48 11.22 6.51 10.73
CA ILE A 48 9.95 5.88 10.41
C ILE A 48 9.41 5.14 11.63
N ARG A 49 8.11 5.31 11.85
CA ARG A 49 7.33 4.62 12.88
C ARG A 49 6.11 3.98 12.22
N PHE A 50 5.54 3.01 12.89
CA PHE A 50 4.36 2.29 12.42
C PHE A 50 3.22 2.40 13.43
N ALA A 51 1.98 2.50 12.93
CA ALA A 51 0.78 2.22 13.69
C ALA A 51 0.02 1.11 12.95
N LEU A 52 -0.37 0.07 13.68
CA LEU A 52 -0.92 -1.17 13.13
C LEU A 52 -2.36 -1.34 13.60
N CYS A 53 -3.23 -1.85 12.73
CA CYS A 53 -4.60 -2.19 13.10
C CYS A 53 -5.06 -3.47 12.41
N ALA A 54 -5.48 -4.46 13.22
CA ALA A 54 -6.15 -5.69 12.79
C ALA A 54 -7.55 -5.84 13.45
N ASP A 55 -7.98 -4.85 14.25
CA ASP A 55 -9.30 -4.86 14.89
C ASP A 55 -10.40 -4.52 13.89
N GLU A 56 -11.43 -5.34 13.81
CA GLU A 56 -12.48 -5.21 12.81
C GLU A 56 -13.29 -3.90 12.92
N LYS A 57 -13.57 -3.45 14.15
CA LYS A 57 -14.34 -2.22 14.38
C LYS A 57 -13.50 -0.99 14.01
N MET A 58 -12.24 -1.00 14.43
CA MET A 58 -11.32 0.09 14.08
C MET A 58 -11.01 0.11 12.57
N ASN A 59 -10.87 -1.05 11.93
CA ASN A 59 -10.70 -1.16 10.48
C ASN A 59 -11.86 -0.50 9.72
N ALA A 60 -13.11 -0.65 10.21
CA ALA A 60 -14.27 0.01 9.62
C ALA A 60 -14.21 1.55 9.74
N GLU A 61 -13.68 2.06 10.86
CA GLU A 61 -13.48 3.52 11.04
C GLU A 61 -12.33 4.04 10.17
N ILE A 62 -11.21 3.32 10.09
CA ILE A 62 -10.08 3.66 9.22
C ILE A 62 -10.56 3.74 7.77
N TYR A 63 -11.32 2.75 7.29
CA TYR A 63 -11.82 2.67 5.91
C TYR A 63 -12.56 3.95 5.46
N LYS A 64 -13.36 4.55 6.32
CA LYS A 64 -14.14 5.79 6.02
C LYS A 64 -13.26 7.01 5.72
N ASN A 65 -11.98 6.93 6.05
CA ASN A 65 -11.01 8.01 5.94
C ASN A 65 -10.00 7.79 4.81
N LEU A 66 -10.27 6.84 3.90
CA LEU A 66 -9.42 6.48 2.78
C LEU A 66 -10.14 6.75 1.45
N ALA A 67 -9.42 7.29 0.48
CA ALA A 67 -9.92 7.44 -0.88
C ALA A 67 -9.28 6.43 -1.82
N TRP A 68 -10.08 5.83 -2.70
CA TRP A 68 -9.70 4.71 -3.53
C TRP A 68 -9.63 5.08 -5.02
N ALA A 69 -8.73 4.43 -5.75
CA ALA A 69 -8.69 4.29 -7.21
C ALA A 69 -9.11 5.54 -8.03
N GLY A 70 -8.36 6.62 -7.96
CA GLY A 70 -8.71 7.92 -8.55
C GLY A 70 -9.04 7.93 -10.06
N TYR A 71 -8.68 6.87 -10.84
CA TYR A 71 -9.10 6.74 -12.24
C TYR A 71 -10.39 5.94 -12.44
N LEU A 72 -10.94 5.33 -11.40
CA LEU A 72 -12.23 4.64 -11.44
C LEU A 72 -13.31 5.58 -10.86
N SER A 73 -13.76 6.54 -11.66
CA SER A 73 -14.68 7.61 -11.22
C SER A 73 -16.01 7.09 -10.68
N ASP A 74 -16.43 5.90 -11.11
CA ASP A 74 -17.70 5.29 -10.77
C ASP A 74 -17.58 4.23 -9.67
N TRP A 75 -16.47 4.25 -8.90
CA TRP A 75 -16.20 3.29 -7.87
C TRP A 75 -15.62 3.94 -6.59
N ASP A 76 -16.41 3.95 -5.53
CA ASP A 76 -16.09 4.61 -4.26
C ASP A 76 -15.15 3.80 -3.35
N GLY A 77 -14.73 2.62 -3.78
CA GLY A 77 -13.92 1.70 -3.00
C GLY A 77 -14.61 0.34 -2.78
N PRO A 78 -13.93 -0.60 -2.10
CA PRO A 78 -14.48 -1.94 -1.87
C PRO A 78 -15.74 -1.89 -0.99
N VAL A 79 -16.76 -2.63 -1.40
CA VAL A 79 -17.99 -2.81 -0.61
C VAL A 79 -17.73 -3.64 0.64
N GLU A 80 -18.68 -3.67 1.58
CA GLU A 80 -18.61 -4.57 2.71
C GLU A 80 -18.55 -6.02 2.23
N GLY A 81 -17.69 -6.83 2.88
CA GLY A 81 -17.31 -8.16 2.41
C GLY A 81 -16.03 -8.17 1.55
N GLU A 82 -15.65 -7.02 0.98
CA GLU A 82 -14.45 -6.88 0.14
C GLU A 82 -13.41 -5.90 0.70
N ARG A 83 -13.62 -5.39 1.92
CA ARG A 83 -12.73 -4.40 2.55
C ARG A 83 -11.44 -5.03 3.09
N PRO A 84 -10.35 -4.25 3.21
CA PRO A 84 -9.12 -4.69 3.86
C PRO A 84 -9.36 -5.16 5.30
N THR A 85 -8.53 -6.08 5.76
CA THR A 85 -8.62 -6.66 7.11
C THR A 85 -7.44 -6.31 8.00
N GLY A 86 -6.45 -5.59 7.46
CA GLY A 86 -5.32 -5.04 8.20
C GLY A 86 -4.85 -3.72 7.63
N TYR A 87 -4.33 -2.84 8.49
CA TYR A 87 -3.76 -1.56 8.11
C TYR A 87 -2.42 -1.32 8.79
N ILE A 88 -1.46 -0.80 8.01
CA ILE A 88 -0.19 -0.27 8.50
C ILE A 88 -0.12 1.20 8.12
N LEU A 89 -0.05 2.09 9.09
CA LEU A 89 0.26 3.49 8.88
C LEU A 89 1.76 3.69 8.94
N ILE A 90 2.34 4.27 7.91
CA ILE A 90 3.73 4.71 7.90
C ILE A 90 3.76 6.15 8.41
N LEU A 91 4.45 6.35 9.54
CA LEU A 91 4.56 7.61 10.23
C LEU A 91 5.99 8.14 10.16
N ARG A 92 6.13 9.46 10.21
CA ARG A 92 7.41 10.12 10.49
C ARG A 92 7.44 10.60 11.92
N ASP A 93 8.55 10.38 12.60
CA ASP A 93 8.90 11.05 13.85
C ASP A 93 9.43 12.46 13.52
N LEU A 94 8.63 13.48 13.81
CA LEU A 94 8.91 14.87 13.45
C LEU A 94 10.10 15.47 14.17
N SER A 95 10.53 14.87 15.29
CA SER A 95 11.77 15.26 15.99
C SER A 95 13.03 14.86 15.23
N LEU A 96 12.93 13.82 14.38
CA LEU A 96 14.05 13.27 13.59
C LEU A 96 13.99 13.69 12.12
N GLN A 97 12.78 13.79 11.55
CA GLN A 97 12.59 14.10 10.12
C GLN A 97 11.24 14.79 9.87
N LYS A 98 11.28 16.08 9.51
CA LYS A 98 10.06 16.87 9.24
C LYS A 98 9.46 16.60 7.86
N ASN A 99 10.30 16.47 6.83
CA ASN A 99 9.86 16.31 5.45
C ASN A 99 9.80 14.84 5.04
N GLN A 100 8.86 14.51 4.16
CA GLN A 100 8.83 13.21 3.51
C GLN A 100 10.04 13.03 2.60
N THR A 101 10.61 11.82 2.57
CA THR A 101 11.76 11.46 1.73
C THR A 101 11.45 10.22 0.88
N VAL A 102 12.47 9.60 0.32
CA VAL A 102 12.33 8.33 -0.40
C VAL A 102 12.20 7.12 0.52
N ASP A 103 12.60 7.26 1.78
CA ASP A 103 12.64 6.14 2.74
C ASP A 103 11.25 5.55 3.00
N GLU A 104 10.19 6.39 3.03
CA GLU A 104 8.82 5.90 3.17
C GLU A 104 8.40 4.99 2.02
N GLY A 105 8.85 5.31 0.79
CA GLY A 105 8.60 4.46 -0.39
C GLY A 105 9.38 3.15 -0.32
N ILE A 106 10.63 3.17 0.15
CA ILE A 106 11.47 1.96 0.35
C ILE A 106 10.80 1.02 1.34
N VAL A 107 10.41 1.55 2.51
CA VAL A 107 9.71 0.81 3.57
C VAL A 107 8.39 0.24 3.05
N ALA A 108 7.58 1.08 2.41
CA ALA A 108 6.27 0.65 1.88
C ALA A 108 6.40 -0.47 0.85
N GLN A 109 7.35 -0.36 -0.08
CA GLN A 109 7.57 -1.40 -1.09
C GLN A 109 8.09 -2.70 -0.47
N THR A 110 8.93 -2.63 0.56
CA THR A 110 9.42 -3.83 1.26
C THR A 110 8.29 -4.55 1.99
N ILE A 111 7.44 -3.81 2.71
CA ILE A 111 6.22 -4.35 3.33
C ILE A 111 5.31 -5.00 2.27
N PHE A 112 5.15 -4.37 1.12
CA PHE A 112 4.33 -4.87 0.02
C PHE A 112 4.82 -6.19 -0.57
N LEU A 113 6.14 -6.33 -0.73
CA LEU A 113 6.77 -7.58 -1.18
C LEU A 113 6.61 -8.67 -0.13
N GLY A 114 6.80 -8.34 1.15
CA GLY A 114 6.56 -9.28 2.26
C GLY A 114 5.12 -9.76 2.33
N ALA A 115 4.16 -8.83 2.21
CA ALA A 115 2.74 -9.17 2.18
C ALA A 115 2.43 -10.13 1.02
N ARG A 116 3.02 -9.90 -0.17
CA ARG A 116 2.84 -10.79 -1.31
C ARG A 116 3.44 -12.18 -1.09
N ASP A 117 4.61 -12.27 -0.46
CA ASP A 117 5.25 -13.54 -0.12
C ASP A 117 4.42 -14.36 0.88
N MET A 118 3.74 -13.69 1.81
CA MET A 118 2.80 -14.27 2.77
C MET A 118 1.42 -14.62 2.18
N GLY A 119 1.18 -14.34 0.88
CA GLY A 119 -0.11 -14.60 0.22
C GLY A 119 -1.13 -13.47 0.33
N TYR A 120 -0.75 -12.34 0.93
CA TYR A 120 -1.56 -11.12 1.00
C TYR A 120 -1.36 -10.23 -0.23
N GLY A 121 -2.23 -9.25 -0.36
CA GLY A 121 -2.08 -8.12 -1.26
C GLY A 121 -2.42 -6.84 -0.53
N GLY A 122 -2.21 -5.71 -1.16
CA GLY A 122 -2.51 -4.44 -0.53
C GLY A 122 -2.64 -3.27 -1.48
N CYS A 123 -2.89 -2.09 -0.92
CA CYS A 123 -2.90 -0.83 -1.61
C CYS A 123 -2.22 0.25 -0.76
N MET A 124 -1.26 0.97 -1.34
CA MET A 124 -0.66 2.15 -0.73
C MET A 124 -1.56 3.36 -1.01
N LEU A 125 -2.01 4.03 0.05
CA LEU A 125 -2.96 5.13 -0.01
C LEU A 125 -2.34 6.39 0.58
N MET A 126 -2.33 7.47 -0.19
CA MET A 126 -1.85 8.80 0.21
C MET A 126 -2.95 9.84 0.24
N ASN A 127 -4.03 9.62 -0.52
CA ASN A 127 -5.24 10.43 -0.43
C ASN A 127 -6.09 9.93 0.74
N ILE A 128 -5.84 10.49 1.92
CA ILE A 128 -6.35 10.04 3.22
C ILE A 128 -6.68 11.24 4.09
N LYS A 129 -7.66 11.09 4.97
CA LYS A 129 -8.00 12.11 5.99
C LYS A 129 -7.08 11.93 7.19
N ARG A 130 -5.97 12.68 7.19
CA ARG A 130 -4.89 12.49 8.17
C ARG A 130 -5.30 12.84 9.59
N THR A 131 -6.05 13.93 9.79
CA THR A 131 -6.50 14.37 11.11
C THR A 131 -7.35 13.30 11.77
N GLU A 132 -8.33 12.78 11.06
CA GLU A 132 -9.25 11.75 11.55
C GLU A 132 -8.50 10.44 11.87
N LEU A 133 -7.54 10.08 11.04
CA LEU A 133 -6.70 8.90 11.31
C LEU A 133 -5.79 9.09 12.52
N MET A 134 -5.24 10.29 12.73
CA MET A 134 -4.47 10.61 13.93
C MET A 134 -5.32 10.45 15.21
N GLU A 135 -6.56 10.92 15.17
CA GLU A 135 -7.52 10.79 16.28
C GLU A 135 -7.87 9.32 16.55
N ILE A 136 -8.19 8.53 15.50
CA ILE A 136 -8.50 7.10 15.62
C ILE A 136 -7.39 6.33 16.32
N PHE A 137 -6.13 6.64 16.01
CA PHE A 137 -4.97 5.97 16.60
C PHE A 137 -4.45 6.65 17.90
N GLY A 138 -5.04 7.75 18.31
CA GLY A 138 -4.59 8.51 19.49
C GLY A 138 -3.15 9.03 19.34
N LEU A 139 -2.74 9.41 18.13
CA LEU A 139 -1.40 9.88 17.82
C LEU A 139 -1.27 11.39 18.03
N ASP A 140 -0.14 11.81 18.61
CA ASP A 140 0.20 13.21 18.81
C ASP A 140 0.67 13.86 17.49
N PRO A 141 -0.07 14.85 16.93
CA PRO A 141 0.28 15.50 15.68
C PRO A 141 1.54 16.39 15.78
N GLU A 142 1.95 16.80 16.99
CA GLU A 142 3.21 17.52 17.19
C GLU A 142 4.42 16.57 17.11
N LYS A 143 4.21 15.29 17.34
CA LYS A 143 5.26 14.27 17.34
C LYS A 143 5.31 13.46 16.07
N TYR A 144 4.17 13.15 15.47
CA TYR A 144 4.08 12.26 14.32
C TYR A 144 3.32 12.88 13.14
N ALA A 145 3.70 12.50 11.93
CA ALA A 145 2.93 12.79 10.73
C ALA A 145 2.70 11.52 9.91
N ILE A 146 1.47 11.27 9.48
CA ILE A 146 1.14 10.13 8.62
C ILE A 146 1.63 10.40 7.19
N SER A 147 2.54 9.58 6.69
CA SER A 147 3.03 9.63 5.31
C SER A 147 2.06 8.93 4.35
N MET A 148 1.67 7.70 4.68
CA MET A 148 0.71 6.90 3.91
C MET A 148 0.07 5.81 4.77
N VAL A 149 -0.99 5.20 4.24
CA VAL A 149 -1.63 4.00 4.78
C VAL A 149 -1.41 2.85 3.79
N ILE A 150 -0.99 1.69 4.29
CA ILE A 150 -1.01 0.43 3.54
C ILE A 150 -2.23 -0.35 4.01
N ALA A 151 -3.19 -0.52 3.12
CA ALA A 151 -4.36 -1.38 3.33
C ALA A 151 -4.04 -2.79 2.85
N LEU A 152 -4.32 -3.81 3.66
CA LEU A 152 -3.88 -5.19 3.46
C LEU A 152 -5.02 -6.19 3.64
N GLY A 153 -4.92 -7.34 2.97
CA GLY A 153 -5.86 -8.46 3.07
C GLY A 153 -5.58 -9.52 2.02
N VAL A 154 -6.38 -10.60 2.02
CA VAL A 154 -6.32 -11.63 0.97
C VAL A 154 -7.01 -11.10 -0.30
N PRO A 155 -6.29 -10.90 -1.42
CA PRO A 155 -6.89 -10.30 -2.61
C PRO A 155 -7.86 -11.26 -3.30
N ILE A 156 -8.99 -10.73 -3.79
CA ILE A 156 -9.99 -11.45 -4.59
C ILE A 156 -10.11 -10.92 -6.02
N GLU A 157 -9.37 -9.88 -6.37
CA GLU A 157 -9.37 -9.34 -7.73
C GLU A 157 -8.17 -9.84 -8.53
N GLU A 158 -8.39 -10.05 -9.81
CA GLU A 158 -7.32 -10.30 -10.78
C GLU A 158 -6.76 -8.97 -11.26
N VAL A 159 -5.43 -8.80 -11.18
CA VAL A 159 -4.73 -7.60 -11.66
C VAL A 159 -3.76 -8.00 -12.76
N LYS A 160 -3.91 -7.41 -13.95
CA LYS A 160 -3.06 -7.65 -15.13
C LYS A 160 -2.26 -6.42 -15.51
N MET A 161 -0.97 -6.59 -15.73
CA MET A 161 -0.16 -5.57 -16.39
C MET A 161 -0.37 -5.67 -17.90
N VAL A 162 -0.54 -4.51 -18.56
CA VAL A 162 -0.63 -4.39 -20.01
C VAL A 162 0.31 -3.30 -20.51
N GLU A 163 0.66 -3.30 -21.78
CA GLU A 163 1.44 -2.22 -22.35
C GLU A 163 0.63 -0.93 -22.46
N VAL A 164 1.28 0.21 -22.25
CA VAL A 164 0.70 1.53 -22.51
C VAL A 164 0.44 1.67 -24.01
N LYS A 165 -0.76 2.12 -24.38
CA LYS A 165 -1.13 2.47 -25.73
C LYS A 165 -1.53 3.94 -25.76
N ASP A 166 -1.14 4.65 -26.83
CA ASP A 166 -1.49 6.07 -27.05
C ASP A 166 -1.21 6.98 -25.84
N ASP A 167 -0.16 6.66 -25.09
CA ASP A 167 0.25 7.35 -23.86
C ASP A 167 -0.78 7.29 -22.72
N ASP A 168 -1.84 6.49 -22.84
CA ASP A 168 -2.85 6.34 -21.79
C ASP A 168 -2.35 5.40 -20.69
N ILE A 169 -2.06 5.99 -19.54
CA ILE A 169 -1.56 5.31 -18.33
C ILE A 169 -2.68 4.95 -17.34
N LYS A 170 -3.94 5.30 -17.65
CA LYS A 170 -5.04 5.10 -16.72
C LYS A 170 -5.33 3.62 -16.57
N TYR A 171 -5.33 3.14 -15.32
CA TYR A 171 -5.81 1.78 -15.05
C TYR A 171 -7.34 1.75 -15.16
N TYR A 172 -7.87 0.58 -15.55
CA TYR A 172 -9.30 0.36 -15.79
C TYR A 172 -9.70 -1.06 -15.38
N ARG A 173 -11.01 -1.30 -15.31
CA ARG A 173 -11.59 -2.64 -15.17
C ARG A 173 -12.42 -2.99 -16.39
N ASP A 174 -12.43 -4.27 -16.76
CA ASP A 174 -13.34 -4.79 -17.76
C ASP A 174 -14.68 -5.26 -17.14
N GLU A 175 -15.56 -5.78 -17.96
CA GLU A 175 -16.87 -6.32 -17.55
C GLU A 175 -16.77 -7.49 -16.58
N ASN A 176 -15.64 -8.23 -16.59
CA ASN A 176 -15.35 -9.34 -15.68
C ASN A 176 -14.65 -8.87 -14.39
N GLN A 177 -14.55 -7.57 -14.17
CA GLN A 177 -13.87 -6.95 -13.04
C GLN A 177 -12.36 -7.24 -12.97
N VAL A 178 -11.72 -7.66 -14.06
CA VAL A 178 -10.27 -7.77 -14.17
C VAL A 178 -9.68 -6.35 -14.18
N HIS A 179 -8.70 -6.10 -13.32
CA HIS A 179 -8.07 -4.80 -13.18
C HIS A 179 -6.81 -4.70 -14.03
N TYR A 180 -6.83 -3.88 -15.06
CA TYR A 180 -5.73 -3.68 -16.01
C TYR A 180 -4.89 -2.46 -15.61
N VAL A 181 -3.57 -2.66 -15.56
CA VAL A 181 -2.60 -1.61 -15.19
C VAL A 181 -1.59 -1.41 -16.32
N PRO A 182 -1.74 -0.35 -17.13
CA PRO A 182 -0.80 -0.04 -18.20
C PRO A 182 0.61 0.26 -17.66
N LYS A 183 1.64 -0.29 -18.31
CA LYS A 183 3.05 -0.07 -18.01
C LYS A 183 3.79 0.32 -19.27
N ARG A 184 4.64 1.36 -19.18
CA ARG A 184 5.57 1.73 -20.25
C ARG A 184 6.57 0.61 -20.50
N SER A 185 7.02 0.47 -21.74
CA SER A 185 8.08 -0.49 -22.08
C SER A 185 9.40 -0.11 -21.40
N LEU A 186 10.32 -1.09 -21.30
CA LEU A 186 11.65 -0.80 -20.74
C LEU A 186 12.38 0.28 -21.59
N LYS A 187 12.20 0.29 -22.90
CA LYS A 187 12.79 1.29 -23.80
C LYS A 187 12.32 2.72 -23.52
N ASP A 188 11.06 2.88 -23.06
CA ASP A 188 10.49 4.19 -22.76
C ASP A 188 11.00 4.76 -21.43
N VAL A 189 11.53 3.93 -20.55
CA VAL A 189 11.96 4.34 -19.20
C VAL A 189 13.50 4.37 -19.06
N VAL A 190 14.23 3.67 -19.94
CA VAL A 190 15.69 3.75 -20.01
C VAL A 190 16.07 4.87 -20.95
N VAL A 191 16.42 6.04 -20.41
CA VAL A 191 16.74 7.25 -21.20
C VAL A 191 18.13 7.24 -21.79
N LYS A 192 19.05 6.41 -21.29
CA LYS A 192 20.43 6.34 -21.80
C LYS A 192 21.09 5.03 -21.38
N GLU A 193 21.78 4.43 -22.32
CA GLU A 193 22.74 3.33 -22.12
C GLU A 193 24.14 3.81 -22.57
N LEU A 194 25.21 3.49 -21.82
CA LEU A 194 26.59 3.89 -22.07
C LEU A 194 27.48 2.66 -22.20
#